data_a0045c30b3dcbd72d5ae5288b71da929
#
_entry.id   a0045c30b3dcbd72d5ae5288b71da929
#
_cell.length_a   1.000
_cell.length_b   1.000
_cell.length_c   1.000
_cell.angle_alpha   90.00
_cell.angle_beta   90.00
_cell.angle_gamma   90.00
#
_symmetry.space_group_name_H-M   'P 1'
#
loop_
_entity.id
_entity.type
_entity.pdbx_description
1 polymer ?
#
loop_
_entity_poly.entity_id
_entity_poly.type
_entity_poly.pdbx_seq_one_letter_code
_entity_poly.pdbx_strand_id
1 'polypeptide(L)'
;MLRALKNSDTVRNLLADINSVGEFTDLYEHEKMLADAVRVETYRKGIARLIRPGDVVVDLGTGTGVLSLFAAQQQPKRVYAIDHSPVIDLARAIAEHNKLHDRIEFLQVNSRDLRLDEPVDVILHEQIGDELFDENMVANIIDLRDRLLKPGGRIVPGRFALYLEPVQLTDAGRVPFVWENLVPGLDYSFLRDHPLAAPYTEDGYHHRWLEGADAERLLCQPEPVLTVDLAEISGIEDLPRRIPVRRRVTTPGRCDGLLVYFEAIFDQEVRFDSCPLWDRTPSWGNKLFRAPARDCQEGDVVEYEVSFGDHTRVDTWRVEFA
;
A
#
# COMPACT_ATOMS: atom_id res chain seq x y z
N MET A 1 -7.01 -29.14 -4.80
CA MET A 1 -6.78 -28.78 -6.21
C MET A 1 -6.97 -27.27 -6.45
N LEU A 2 -8.09 -26.67 -6.13
CA LEU A 2 -8.31 -25.19 -6.27
C LEU A 2 -7.33 -24.32 -5.43
N ARG A 3 -6.97 -24.71 -4.21
CA ARG A 3 -5.94 -24.02 -3.40
C ARG A 3 -4.53 -24.11 -4.01
N ALA A 4 -4.17 -25.22 -4.67
CA ALA A 4 -2.86 -25.37 -5.31
C ALA A 4 -2.74 -24.55 -6.60
N LEU A 5 -3.85 -24.37 -7.33
CA LEU A 5 -3.90 -23.52 -8.53
C LEU A 5 -3.78 -22.04 -8.18
N LYS A 6 -4.35 -21.58 -7.06
CA LYS A 6 -4.21 -20.20 -6.57
C LYS A 6 -2.79 -19.85 -6.09
N ASN A 7 -1.95 -20.83 -5.83
CA ASN A 7 -0.55 -20.64 -5.38
C ASN A 7 0.47 -20.65 -6.53
N SER A 8 0.04 -20.78 -7.78
CA SER A 8 0.91 -20.62 -8.95
C SER A 8 1.11 -19.12 -9.23
N ASP A 9 2.36 -18.67 -9.35
CA ASP A 9 2.68 -17.28 -9.65
C ASP A 9 1.98 -16.80 -10.93
N THR A 10 1.89 -17.67 -11.94
CA THR A 10 1.17 -17.38 -13.18
C THR A 10 -0.31 -17.09 -12.93
N VAL A 11 -0.97 -17.86 -12.06
CA VAL A 11 -2.40 -17.66 -11.76
C VAL A 11 -2.59 -16.42 -10.89
N ARG A 12 -1.69 -16.16 -9.93
CA ARG A 12 -1.72 -14.93 -9.12
C ARG A 12 -1.58 -13.69 -9.99
N ASN A 13 -0.60 -13.68 -10.88
CA ASN A 13 -0.37 -12.58 -11.81
C ASN A 13 -1.56 -12.36 -12.75
N LEU A 14 -2.15 -13.43 -13.29
CA LEU A 14 -3.34 -13.33 -14.13
C LEU A 14 -4.55 -12.79 -13.37
N LEU A 15 -4.75 -13.20 -12.13
CA LEU A 15 -5.84 -12.68 -11.30
C LEU A 15 -5.62 -11.22 -10.92
N ALA A 16 -4.39 -10.82 -10.63
CA ALA A 16 -4.04 -9.44 -10.37
C ALA A 16 -4.28 -8.56 -11.60
N ASP A 17 -3.87 -9.02 -12.79
CA ASP A 17 -4.12 -8.32 -14.05
C ASP A 17 -5.63 -8.16 -14.34
N ILE A 18 -6.43 -9.22 -14.11
CA ILE A 18 -7.91 -9.18 -14.31
C ILE A 18 -8.57 -8.21 -13.31
N ASN A 19 -8.17 -8.25 -12.04
CA ASN A 19 -8.72 -7.37 -11.02
C ASN A 19 -8.35 -5.90 -11.33
N SER A 20 -7.10 -5.64 -11.67
CA SER A 20 -6.62 -4.31 -12.04
C SER A 20 -7.39 -3.74 -13.23
N VAL A 21 -7.63 -4.53 -14.31
CA VAL A 21 -8.46 -4.08 -15.44
C VAL A 21 -9.89 -3.78 -15.01
N GLY A 22 -10.46 -4.57 -14.09
CA GLY A 22 -11.83 -4.35 -13.60
C GLY A 22 -11.97 -3.07 -12.77
N GLU A 23 -10.98 -2.77 -11.95
CA GLU A 23 -11.00 -1.67 -10.97
C GLU A 23 -10.54 -0.34 -11.59
N PHE A 24 -9.42 -0.34 -12.33
CA PHE A 24 -8.79 0.87 -12.86
C PHE A 24 -9.21 1.26 -14.29
N THR A 25 -10.26 0.66 -14.87
CA THR A 25 -10.91 1.15 -16.09
C THR A 25 -12.01 2.17 -15.81
N ASP A 26 -12.48 2.30 -14.58
CA ASP A 26 -13.48 3.27 -14.19
C ASP A 26 -12.83 4.64 -13.93
N LEU A 27 -13.33 5.68 -14.61
CA LEU A 27 -12.88 7.06 -14.40
C LEU A 27 -13.10 7.55 -12.97
N TYR A 28 -14.08 7.01 -12.26
CA TYR A 28 -14.35 7.42 -10.88
C TYR A 28 -13.17 7.10 -9.94
N GLU A 29 -12.52 5.94 -10.09
CA GLU A 29 -11.32 5.63 -9.32
C GLU A 29 -10.17 6.59 -9.67
N HIS A 30 -10.00 6.92 -10.95
CA HIS A 30 -9.03 7.96 -11.35
C HIS A 30 -9.37 9.34 -10.78
N GLU A 31 -10.64 9.72 -10.74
CA GLU A 31 -11.08 10.98 -10.12
C GLU A 31 -10.72 11.04 -8.63
N LYS A 32 -10.97 9.96 -7.88
CA LYS A 32 -10.58 9.86 -6.46
C LYS A 32 -9.07 10.03 -6.29
N MET A 33 -8.29 9.30 -7.09
CA MET A 33 -6.83 9.36 -7.05
C MET A 33 -6.29 10.75 -7.41
N LEU A 34 -6.88 11.44 -8.38
CA LEU A 34 -6.48 12.79 -8.78
C LEU A 34 -6.96 13.86 -7.79
N ALA A 35 -8.03 13.60 -7.05
CA ALA A 35 -8.53 14.49 -5.99
C ALA A 35 -7.70 14.40 -4.71
N ASP A 36 -6.88 13.37 -4.54
CA ASP A 36 -5.96 13.24 -3.41
C ASP A 36 -4.80 14.20 -3.54
N ALA A 37 -4.95 15.38 -2.92
CA ALA A 37 -3.97 16.46 -3.02
C ALA A 37 -2.61 16.08 -2.38
N VAL A 38 -2.60 15.29 -1.31
CA VAL A 38 -1.37 14.86 -0.63
C VAL A 38 -0.58 13.93 -1.56
N ARG A 39 -1.24 12.93 -2.12
CA ARG A 39 -0.67 12.00 -3.08
C ARG A 39 -0.11 12.75 -4.30
N VAL A 40 -0.96 13.49 -5.00
CA VAL A 40 -0.60 14.18 -6.25
C VAL A 40 0.56 15.16 -6.04
N GLU A 41 0.52 15.98 -4.99
CA GLU A 41 1.56 16.97 -4.72
C GLU A 41 2.88 16.33 -4.28
N THR A 42 2.83 15.22 -3.51
CA THR A 42 4.05 14.52 -3.09
C THR A 42 4.72 13.84 -4.28
N TYR A 43 3.94 13.18 -5.16
CA TYR A 43 4.49 12.64 -6.43
C TYR A 43 5.08 13.75 -7.29
N ARG A 44 4.37 14.86 -7.46
CA ARG A 44 4.88 16.01 -8.22
C ARG A 44 6.24 16.51 -7.69
N LYS A 45 6.38 16.65 -6.37
CA LYS A 45 7.64 17.05 -5.71
C LYS A 45 8.73 15.99 -5.88
N GLY A 46 8.42 14.73 -5.63
CA GLY A 46 9.37 13.62 -5.76
C GLY A 46 9.90 13.49 -7.19
N ILE A 47 9.02 13.55 -8.18
CA ILE A 47 9.35 13.53 -9.59
C ILE A 47 10.27 14.71 -9.96
N ALA A 48 9.92 15.93 -9.52
CA ALA A 48 10.73 17.13 -9.82
C ALA A 48 12.13 17.08 -9.21
N ARG A 49 12.33 16.35 -8.12
CA ARG A 49 13.65 16.18 -7.46
C ARG A 49 14.46 15.03 -8.05
N LEU A 50 13.79 13.97 -8.47
CA LEU A 50 14.44 12.70 -8.79
C LEU A 50 14.56 12.43 -10.29
N ILE A 51 13.79 13.08 -11.16
CA ILE A 51 13.95 13.00 -12.61
C ILE A 51 14.82 14.18 -13.09
N ARG A 52 15.80 13.88 -13.91
CA ARG A 52 16.79 14.85 -14.43
C ARG A 52 16.59 15.08 -15.91
N PRO A 53 16.95 16.27 -16.41
CA PRO A 53 16.99 16.49 -17.86
C PRO A 53 17.84 15.44 -18.57
N GLY A 54 17.26 14.85 -19.63
CA GLY A 54 17.94 13.80 -20.42
C GLY A 54 17.73 12.37 -19.92
N ASP A 55 17.09 12.15 -18.77
CA ASP A 55 16.74 10.80 -18.29
C ASP A 55 15.78 10.10 -19.28
N VAL A 56 15.90 8.78 -19.36
CA VAL A 56 14.91 7.89 -19.94
C VAL A 56 14.08 7.31 -18.80
N VAL A 57 12.78 7.51 -18.83
CA VAL A 57 11.84 7.15 -17.75
C VAL A 57 10.87 6.09 -18.27
N VAL A 58 10.55 5.08 -17.47
CA VAL A 58 9.35 4.25 -17.65
C VAL A 58 8.37 4.56 -16.52
N ASP A 59 7.13 4.84 -16.86
CA ASP A 59 6.01 5.05 -15.93
C ASP A 59 5.09 3.83 -16.01
N LEU A 60 5.11 3.01 -14.97
CA LEU A 60 4.38 1.75 -14.86
C LEU A 60 2.97 1.96 -14.35
N GLY A 61 1.97 1.56 -15.15
CA GLY A 61 0.56 1.77 -14.82
C GLY A 61 0.19 3.24 -14.92
N THR A 62 0.46 3.87 -16.08
CA THR A 62 0.33 5.32 -16.24
C THR A 62 -1.09 5.85 -16.02
N GLY A 63 -2.13 5.01 -16.17
CA GLY A 63 -3.52 5.39 -16.00
C GLY A 63 -3.90 6.59 -16.88
N THR A 64 -4.36 7.68 -16.27
CA THR A 64 -4.64 8.97 -16.95
C THR A 64 -3.38 9.77 -17.33
N GLY A 65 -2.19 9.26 -17.04
CA GLY A 65 -0.92 9.86 -17.45
C GLY A 65 -0.38 10.94 -16.50
N VAL A 66 -0.94 11.15 -15.33
CA VAL A 66 -0.56 12.26 -14.45
C VAL A 66 0.92 12.23 -14.07
N LEU A 67 1.49 11.07 -13.75
CA LEU A 67 2.90 10.93 -13.39
C LEU A 67 3.81 11.12 -14.60
N SER A 68 3.44 10.55 -15.75
CA SER A 68 4.12 10.77 -17.04
C SER A 68 4.16 12.25 -17.43
N LEU A 69 3.07 12.99 -17.20
CA LEU A 69 3.02 14.44 -17.46
C LEU A 69 3.95 15.21 -16.52
N PHE A 70 3.98 14.90 -15.23
CA PHE A 70 4.94 15.50 -14.30
C PHE A 70 6.38 15.17 -14.68
N ALA A 71 6.65 13.95 -15.11
CA ALA A 71 7.97 13.54 -15.61
C ALA A 71 8.37 14.32 -16.87
N ALA A 72 7.46 14.48 -17.84
CA ALA A 72 7.73 15.22 -19.08
C ALA A 72 8.10 16.69 -18.84
N GLN A 73 7.57 17.30 -17.78
CA GLN A 73 7.91 18.68 -17.36
C GLN A 73 9.38 18.82 -16.92
N GLN A 74 10.03 17.71 -16.49
CA GLN A 74 11.42 17.71 -16.04
C GLN A 74 12.43 17.60 -17.22
N GLN A 75 11.97 17.70 -18.45
CA GLN A 75 12.77 17.63 -19.67
C GLN A 75 13.56 16.30 -19.84
N PRO A 76 12.95 15.14 -19.59
CA PRO A 76 13.59 13.87 -19.87
C PRO A 76 13.89 13.74 -21.35
N LYS A 77 14.80 12.82 -21.71
CA LYS A 77 14.99 12.40 -23.11
C LYS A 77 13.70 11.78 -23.65
N ARG A 78 13.08 10.91 -22.83
CA ARG A 78 11.84 10.19 -23.16
C ARG A 78 11.16 9.67 -21.90
N VAL A 79 9.83 9.63 -21.91
CA VAL A 79 8.97 8.90 -20.95
C VAL A 79 8.26 7.80 -21.74
N TYR A 80 8.44 6.56 -21.34
CA TYR A 80 7.64 5.42 -21.79
C TYR A 80 6.48 5.25 -20.78
N ALA A 81 5.32 5.76 -21.16
CA ALA A 81 4.09 5.62 -20.38
C ALA A 81 3.42 4.29 -20.73
N ILE A 82 3.41 3.32 -19.81
CA ILE A 82 2.87 2.00 -20.08
C ILE A 82 1.63 1.71 -19.25
N ASP A 83 0.64 1.13 -19.89
CA ASP A 83 -0.57 0.61 -19.25
C ASP A 83 -1.10 -0.56 -20.08
N HIS A 84 -1.68 -1.55 -19.45
CA HIS A 84 -2.27 -2.67 -20.19
C HIS A 84 -3.74 -2.41 -20.55
N SER A 85 -4.38 -1.44 -19.91
CA SER A 85 -5.79 -1.07 -20.11
C SER A 85 -5.96 -0.01 -21.20
N PRO A 86 -7.16 0.13 -21.78
CA PRO A 86 -7.44 1.15 -22.79
C PRO A 86 -7.47 2.59 -22.24
N VAL A 87 -7.37 2.81 -20.93
CA VAL A 87 -7.29 4.15 -20.32
C VAL A 87 -6.10 4.96 -20.83
N ILE A 88 -5.08 4.29 -21.34
CA ILE A 88 -3.90 4.90 -21.96
C ILE A 88 -4.24 5.83 -23.15
N ASP A 89 -5.34 5.59 -23.85
CA ASP A 89 -5.78 6.48 -24.93
C ASP A 89 -6.26 7.82 -24.40
N LEU A 90 -6.85 7.82 -23.19
CA LEU A 90 -7.19 9.06 -22.47
C LEU A 90 -5.92 9.80 -22.03
N ALA A 91 -4.93 9.09 -21.49
CA ALA A 91 -3.64 9.70 -21.14
C ALA A 91 -2.98 10.40 -22.33
N ARG A 92 -3.01 9.76 -23.52
CA ARG A 92 -2.49 10.35 -24.76
C ARG A 92 -3.23 11.66 -25.12
N ALA A 93 -4.55 11.66 -25.08
CA ALA A 93 -5.35 12.85 -25.37
C ALA A 93 -5.09 13.98 -24.36
N ILE A 94 -4.93 13.64 -23.07
CA ILE A 94 -4.59 14.62 -22.03
C ILE A 94 -3.20 15.21 -22.28
N ALA A 95 -2.22 14.40 -22.66
CA ALA A 95 -0.87 14.85 -22.98
C ALA A 95 -0.83 15.79 -24.21
N GLU A 96 -1.60 15.47 -25.26
CA GLU A 96 -1.75 16.31 -26.44
C GLU A 96 -2.36 17.67 -26.08
N HIS A 97 -3.46 17.67 -25.29
CA HIS A 97 -4.12 18.90 -24.84
C HIS A 97 -3.16 19.78 -24.02
N ASN A 98 -2.33 19.19 -23.19
CA ASN A 98 -1.34 19.90 -22.36
C ASN A 98 -0.02 20.22 -23.10
N LYS A 99 0.14 19.81 -24.37
CA LYS A 99 1.36 20.03 -25.21
C LYS A 99 2.62 19.41 -24.59
N LEU A 100 2.47 18.24 -23.98
CA LEU A 100 3.55 17.47 -23.37
C LEU A 100 3.83 16.14 -24.09
N HIS A 101 3.06 15.83 -25.15
CA HIS A 101 3.10 14.54 -25.85
C HIS A 101 4.42 14.28 -26.58
N ASP A 102 5.17 15.30 -27.00
CA ASP A 102 6.41 15.14 -27.76
C ASP A 102 7.49 14.31 -27.04
N ARG A 103 7.42 14.22 -25.71
CA ARG A 103 8.39 13.52 -24.87
C ARG A 103 7.86 12.22 -24.30
N ILE A 104 6.59 11.89 -24.55
CA ILE A 104 5.91 10.73 -23.99
C ILE A 104 5.55 9.76 -25.10
N GLU A 105 5.99 8.53 -24.96
CA GLU A 105 5.58 7.40 -25.80
C GLU A 105 4.63 6.52 -25.03
N PHE A 106 3.38 6.46 -25.51
CA PHE A 106 2.31 5.69 -24.86
C PHE A 106 2.23 4.30 -25.45
N LEU A 107 2.44 3.28 -24.63
CA LEU A 107 2.49 1.87 -25.01
C LEU A 107 1.41 1.09 -24.25
N GLN A 108 0.39 0.63 -24.95
CA GLN A 108 -0.59 -0.29 -24.39
C GLN A 108 0.00 -1.70 -24.33
N VAL A 109 0.62 -2.03 -23.21
CA VAL A 109 1.35 -3.29 -23.03
C VAL A 109 1.37 -3.70 -21.56
N ASN A 110 1.35 -5.01 -21.30
CA ASN A 110 1.67 -5.51 -19.96
C ASN A 110 3.17 -5.28 -19.68
N SER A 111 3.50 -4.85 -18.46
CA SER A 111 4.88 -4.54 -18.08
C SER A 111 5.85 -5.72 -18.33
N ARG A 112 5.38 -6.96 -18.14
CA ARG A 112 6.18 -8.17 -18.36
C ARG A 112 6.55 -8.39 -19.84
N ASP A 113 5.73 -7.87 -20.74
CA ASP A 113 5.96 -7.96 -22.18
C ASP A 113 6.68 -6.76 -22.77
N LEU A 114 6.90 -5.71 -21.97
CA LEU A 114 7.63 -4.52 -22.40
C LEU A 114 9.05 -4.88 -22.84
N ARG A 115 9.42 -4.40 -24.02
CA ARG A 115 10.77 -4.46 -24.57
C ARG A 115 11.14 -3.09 -25.05
N LEU A 116 12.28 -2.59 -24.62
CA LEU A 116 12.82 -1.30 -25.01
C LEU A 116 14.20 -1.49 -25.66
N ASP A 117 14.54 -0.66 -26.63
CA ASP A 117 15.84 -0.71 -27.31
C ASP A 117 16.96 -0.10 -26.48
N GLU A 118 16.61 0.64 -25.41
CA GLU A 118 17.56 1.26 -24.49
C GLU A 118 17.17 1.04 -23.02
N PRO A 119 18.13 0.90 -22.10
CA PRO A 119 17.85 0.83 -20.69
C PRO A 119 17.41 2.18 -20.14
N VAL A 120 16.60 2.17 -19.07
CA VAL A 120 16.01 3.37 -18.47
C VAL A 120 16.82 3.87 -17.26
N ASP A 121 16.76 5.17 -17.02
CA ASP A 121 17.37 5.82 -15.85
C ASP A 121 16.46 5.81 -14.64
N VAL A 122 15.14 5.79 -14.87
CA VAL A 122 14.12 5.87 -13.80
C VAL A 122 12.96 4.93 -14.10
N ILE A 123 12.57 4.18 -13.08
CA ILE A 123 11.25 3.52 -13.00
C ILE A 123 10.36 4.38 -12.10
N LEU A 124 9.30 4.91 -12.66
CA LEU A 124 8.25 5.64 -11.97
C LEU A 124 7.03 4.73 -11.84
N HIS A 125 6.38 4.70 -10.70
CA HIS A 125 5.21 3.87 -10.48
C HIS A 125 4.30 4.42 -9.39
N GLU A 126 3.05 3.99 -9.44
CA GLU A 126 2.12 4.05 -8.33
C GLU A 126 1.25 2.78 -8.39
N GLN A 127 1.71 1.74 -7.72
CA GLN A 127 1.07 0.44 -7.54
C GLN A 127 1.10 0.09 -6.06
N ILE A 128 0.59 1.00 -5.24
CA ILE A 128 0.63 0.90 -3.79
C ILE A 128 -0.76 0.53 -3.31
N GLY A 129 -0.94 -0.69 -2.87
CA GLY A 129 -2.20 -1.12 -2.29
C GLY A 129 -2.44 -0.58 -0.88
N ASP A 130 -3.64 -0.77 -0.35
CA ASP A 130 -4.06 -0.26 0.96
C ASP A 130 -3.17 -0.76 2.12
N GLU A 131 -2.68 -1.99 2.02
CA GLU A 131 -1.73 -2.57 2.98
C GLU A 131 -0.31 -2.67 2.39
N LEU A 132 0.02 -1.82 1.43
CA LEU A 132 1.30 -1.69 0.74
C LEU A 132 1.54 -2.74 -0.36
N PHE A 133 1.27 -4.03 -0.15
CA PHE A 133 1.75 -5.12 -1.01
C PHE A 133 0.69 -5.76 -1.92
N ASP A 134 -0.56 -5.44 -1.77
CA ASP A 134 -1.70 -6.15 -2.36
C ASP A 134 -1.87 -5.93 -3.87
N GLU A 135 -1.18 -4.95 -4.46
CA GLU A 135 -1.15 -4.71 -5.92
C GLU A 135 0.03 -5.37 -6.66
N ASN A 136 0.71 -6.32 -6.04
CA ASN A 136 1.86 -7.01 -6.66
C ASN A 136 3.05 -6.09 -6.98
N MET A 137 3.11 -4.91 -6.38
CA MET A 137 4.11 -3.87 -6.62
C MET A 137 5.53 -4.42 -6.63
N VAL A 138 5.91 -5.18 -5.59
CA VAL A 138 7.27 -5.71 -5.43
C VAL A 138 7.68 -6.55 -6.64
N ALA A 139 6.84 -7.50 -7.05
CA ALA A 139 7.16 -8.38 -8.17
C ALA A 139 7.24 -7.63 -9.51
N ASN A 140 6.32 -6.70 -9.75
CA ASN A 140 6.29 -5.93 -11.00
C ASN A 140 7.51 -5.00 -11.12
N ILE A 141 7.90 -4.33 -10.03
CA ILE A 141 9.03 -3.40 -10.04
C ILE A 141 10.37 -4.13 -10.13
N ILE A 142 10.53 -5.25 -9.42
CA ILE A 142 11.74 -6.07 -9.51
C ILE A 142 11.93 -6.60 -10.93
N ASP A 143 10.88 -7.10 -11.58
CA ASP A 143 10.94 -7.56 -12.96
C ASP A 143 11.42 -6.43 -13.92
N LEU A 144 10.83 -5.25 -13.80
CA LEU A 144 11.24 -4.10 -14.62
C LEU A 144 12.67 -3.63 -14.30
N ARG A 145 13.03 -3.57 -13.01
CA ARG A 145 14.36 -3.20 -12.54
C ARG A 145 15.42 -4.09 -13.17
N ASP A 146 15.24 -5.40 -13.03
CA ASP A 146 16.25 -6.37 -13.45
C ASP A 146 16.42 -6.45 -14.96
N ARG A 147 15.38 -6.12 -15.74
CA ARG A 147 15.41 -6.14 -17.20
C ARG A 147 15.80 -4.82 -17.83
N LEU A 148 15.39 -3.71 -17.25
CA LEU A 148 15.40 -2.42 -17.95
C LEU A 148 16.17 -1.32 -17.22
N LEU A 149 16.32 -1.37 -15.88
CA LEU A 149 16.95 -0.28 -15.14
C LEU A 149 18.47 -0.32 -15.31
N LYS A 150 19.07 0.83 -15.60
CA LYS A 150 20.53 0.99 -15.62
C LYS A 150 21.15 0.74 -14.25
N PRO A 151 22.41 0.28 -14.17
CA PRO A 151 23.16 0.31 -12.92
C PRO A 151 23.16 1.72 -12.32
N GLY A 152 22.73 1.86 -11.05
CA GLY A 152 22.58 3.16 -10.39
C GLY A 152 21.34 3.97 -10.82
N GLY A 153 20.44 3.37 -11.59
CA GLY A 153 19.13 3.94 -11.89
C GLY A 153 18.26 4.10 -10.63
N ARG A 154 17.16 4.80 -10.75
CA ARG A 154 16.28 5.17 -9.63
C ARG A 154 14.90 4.57 -9.78
N ILE A 155 14.31 4.18 -8.67
CA ILE A 155 12.90 3.78 -8.56
C ILE A 155 12.18 4.86 -7.76
N VAL A 156 11.02 5.33 -8.22
CA VAL A 156 10.33 6.50 -7.66
C VAL A 156 8.83 6.20 -7.45
N PRO A 157 8.38 6.08 -6.19
CA PRO A 157 9.14 5.96 -4.96
C PRO A 157 9.89 4.61 -4.91
N GLY A 158 11.06 4.58 -4.27
CA GLY A 158 11.89 3.36 -4.19
C GLY A 158 11.84 2.67 -2.83
N ARG A 159 11.39 3.36 -1.77
CA ARG A 159 11.40 2.82 -0.41
C ARG A 159 10.05 2.99 0.26
N PHE A 160 9.74 2.04 1.13
CA PHE A 160 8.48 1.99 1.85
C PHE A 160 8.68 1.53 3.29
N ALA A 161 7.77 1.94 4.15
CA ALA A 161 7.67 1.45 5.52
C ALA A 161 6.23 1.04 5.83
N LEU A 162 6.06 -0.10 6.50
CA LEU A 162 4.77 -0.59 6.98
C LEU A 162 4.69 -0.43 8.49
N TYR A 163 3.57 0.08 8.96
CA TYR A 163 3.29 0.33 10.36
C TYR A 163 2.08 -0.48 10.83
N LEU A 164 2.17 -1.00 12.03
CA LEU A 164 1.05 -1.58 12.78
C LEU A 164 1.13 -0.98 14.19
N GLU A 165 0.39 0.07 14.47
CA GLU A 165 0.57 0.86 15.69
C GLU A 165 -0.62 0.77 16.65
N PRO A 166 -0.39 0.63 17.96
CA PRO A 166 -1.44 0.67 18.98
C PRO A 166 -2.27 1.94 18.87
N VAL A 167 -3.57 1.77 18.69
CA VAL A 167 -4.51 2.86 18.43
C VAL A 167 -5.68 2.85 19.41
N GLN A 168 -6.09 4.04 19.81
CA GLN A 168 -7.40 4.27 20.43
C GLN A 168 -8.39 4.68 19.36
N LEU A 169 -9.55 4.04 19.36
CA LEU A 169 -10.68 4.44 18.52
C LEU A 169 -11.62 5.37 19.29
N THR A 170 -12.36 6.17 18.53
CA THR A 170 -13.53 6.87 19.07
C THR A 170 -14.55 5.86 19.61
N ASP A 171 -15.38 6.26 20.55
CA ASP A 171 -16.43 5.36 21.06
C ASP A 171 -17.43 4.96 19.97
N ALA A 172 -17.69 5.82 18.99
CA ALA A 172 -18.57 5.53 17.85
C ALA A 172 -17.93 4.51 16.87
N GLY A 173 -16.62 4.59 16.65
CA GLY A 173 -15.87 3.70 15.77
C GLY A 173 -15.55 2.34 16.38
N ARG A 174 -15.71 2.21 17.70
CA ARG A 174 -15.38 0.98 18.39
C ARG A 174 -16.45 -0.10 18.20
N VAL A 175 -16.08 -1.22 17.63
CA VAL A 175 -16.89 -2.45 17.60
C VAL A 175 -16.21 -3.52 18.43
N PRO A 176 -16.64 -3.78 19.67
CA PRO A 176 -16.09 -4.82 20.54
C PRO A 176 -16.26 -6.21 19.90
N PHE A 177 -15.46 -7.17 20.31
CA PHE A 177 -15.73 -8.57 20.00
C PHE A 177 -17.09 -9.00 20.55
N VAL A 178 -17.74 -9.97 19.92
CA VAL A 178 -19.06 -10.46 20.35
C VAL A 178 -19.05 -10.90 21.81
N TRP A 179 -17.95 -11.46 22.29
CA TRP A 179 -17.81 -11.91 23.70
C TRP A 179 -17.50 -10.77 24.69
N GLU A 180 -17.27 -9.55 24.21
CA GLU A 180 -17.11 -8.35 25.04
C GLU A 180 -18.38 -7.49 25.06
N ASN A 181 -19.37 -7.81 24.21
CA ASN A 181 -20.60 -7.05 24.14
C ASN A 181 -21.48 -7.27 25.37
N LEU A 182 -21.86 -6.17 26.00
CA LEU A 182 -22.83 -6.18 27.11
C LEU A 182 -24.23 -6.03 26.55
N VAL A 183 -24.92 -7.15 26.40
CA VAL A 183 -26.33 -7.15 26.06
C VAL A 183 -27.17 -7.33 27.37
N PRO A 184 -28.06 -6.40 27.74
CA PRO A 184 -28.80 -6.49 28.99
C PRO A 184 -29.50 -7.84 29.16
N GLY A 185 -29.14 -8.56 30.23
CA GLY A 185 -29.71 -9.87 30.56
C GLY A 185 -29.16 -11.06 29.77
N LEU A 186 -28.17 -10.85 28.90
CA LEU A 186 -27.55 -11.91 28.10
C LEU A 186 -26.03 -11.89 28.25
N ASP A 187 -25.41 -13.07 28.37
CA ASP A 187 -23.97 -13.26 28.47
C ASP A 187 -23.43 -13.94 27.20
N TYR A 188 -22.61 -13.22 26.45
CA TYR A 188 -21.94 -13.73 25.24
C TYR A 188 -20.48 -14.08 25.50
N SER A 189 -19.96 -13.89 26.72
CA SER A 189 -18.51 -14.07 27.02
C SER A 189 -18.04 -15.50 26.77
N PHE A 190 -18.94 -16.50 26.91
CA PHE A 190 -18.62 -17.90 26.66
C PHE A 190 -18.18 -18.19 25.22
N LEU A 191 -18.53 -17.33 24.25
CA LEU A 191 -18.16 -17.53 22.84
C LEU A 191 -16.66 -17.40 22.59
N ARG A 192 -15.90 -16.74 23.48
CA ARG A 192 -14.47 -16.53 23.30
C ARG A 192 -13.73 -17.85 23.01
N ASP A 193 -14.00 -18.88 23.76
CA ASP A 193 -13.30 -20.18 23.68
C ASP A 193 -14.25 -21.32 23.27
N HIS A 194 -15.44 -21.00 22.80
CA HIS A 194 -16.43 -22.01 22.48
C HIS A 194 -16.19 -22.65 21.11
N PRO A 195 -16.16 -23.99 20.98
CA PRO A 195 -15.84 -24.67 19.72
C PRO A 195 -16.74 -24.28 18.54
N LEU A 196 -18.01 -23.92 18.79
CA LEU A 196 -18.91 -23.47 17.73
C LEU A 196 -18.56 -22.07 17.18
N ALA A 197 -17.80 -21.27 17.92
CA ALA A 197 -17.35 -19.96 17.43
C ALA A 197 -16.13 -20.07 16.51
N ALA A 198 -15.30 -21.10 16.68
CA ALA A 198 -14.05 -21.26 15.95
C ALA A 198 -14.19 -21.13 14.42
N PRO A 199 -15.16 -21.78 13.74
CA PRO A 199 -15.31 -21.63 12.29
C PRO A 199 -15.67 -20.20 11.83
N TYR A 200 -16.16 -19.36 12.74
CA TYR A 200 -16.56 -17.97 12.46
C TYR A 200 -15.51 -16.95 12.89
N THR A 201 -14.43 -17.39 13.54
CA THR A 201 -13.33 -16.54 14.02
C THR A 201 -12.01 -16.85 13.32
N GLU A 202 -12.06 -17.69 12.28
CA GLU A 202 -10.95 -17.95 11.38
C GLU A 202 -10.66 -16.74 10.46
N ASP A 203 -9.86 -16.91 9.49
CA ASP A 203 -9.34 -15.91 8.55
C ASP A 203 -10.16 -14.63 8.41
N GLY A 204 -9.51 -13.49 8.66
CA GLY A 204 -10.12 -12.18 8.49
C GLY A 204 -11.00 -11.65 9.63
N TYR A 205 -11.36 -12.48 10.62
CA TYR A 205 -12.18 -12.04 11.76
C TYR A 205 -11.47 -11.02 12.66
N HIS A 206 -10.15 -11.11 12.75
CA HIS A 206 -9.33 -10.28 13.64
C HIS A 206 -8.97 -8.93 13.03
N HIS A 207 -9.25 -8.69 11.75
CA HIS A 207 -9.07 -7.37 11.14
C HIS A 207 -10.35 -6.89 10.47
N ARG A 208 -10.46 -5.58 10.32
CA ARG A 208 -11.57 -4.92 9.61
C ARG A 208 -11.11 -3.63 8.97
N TRP A 209 -11.86 -3.16 8.00
CA TRP A 209 -11.73 -1.80 7.51
C TRP A 209 -12.00 -0.80 8.62
N LEU A 210 -11.23 0.26 8.64
CA LEU A 210 -11.35 1.37 9.57
C LEU A 210 -11.69 2.63 8.79
N GLU A 211 -12.81 3.26 9.13
CA GLU A 211 -13.07 4.62 8.66
C GLU A 211 -12.08 5.57 9.33
N GLY A 212 -11.44 6.45 8.56
CA GLY A 212 -10.42 7.35 9.12
C GLY A 212 -10.90 8.21 10.29
N ALA A 213 -12.20 8.55 10.30
CA ALA A 213 -12.83 9.30 11.39
C ALA A 213 -12.97 8.48 12.69
N ASP A 214 -12.83 7.16 12.64
CA ASP A 214 -12.93 6.28 13.81
C ASP A 214 -11.63 6.20 14.60
N ALA A 215 -10.47 6.52 14.01
CA ALA A 215 -9.22 6.62 14.73
C ALA A 215 -9.15 7.91 15.54
N GLU A 216 -8.81 7.81 16.81
CA GLU A 216 -8.70 8.97 17.70
C GLU A 216 -7.24 9.40 17.91
N ARG A 217 -6.38 8.44 18.26
CA ARG A 217 -4.95 8.70 18.47
C ARG A 217 -4.11 7.42 18.46
N LEU A 218 -2.84 7.53 18.13
CA LEU A 218 -1.85 6.51 18.43
C LEU A 218 -1.42 6.59 19.89
N LEU A 219 -1.17 5.44 20.50
CA LEU A 219 -0.73 5.36 21.89
C LEU A 219 0.79 5.35 22.03
N CYS A 220 1.51 5.07 20.95
CA CYS A 220 2.96 4.95 20.94
C CYS A 220 3.57 5.90 19.90
N GLN A 221 4.85 6.21 20.06
CA GLN A 221 5.60 6.84 18.97
C GLN A 221 5.68 5.85 17.80
N PRO A 222 5.26 6.23 16.59
CA PRO A 222 5.30 5.32 15.46
C PRO A 222 6.71 4.86 15.09
N GLU A 223 6.85 3.57 14.85
CA GLU A 223 8.06 2.95 14.30
C GLU A 223 7.67 1.90 13.26
N PRO A 224 8.33 1.81 12.10
CA PRO A 224 7.99 0.82 11.12
C PRO A 224 8.20 -0.61 11.65
N VAL A 225 7.26 -1.50 11.38
CA VAL A 225 7.45 -2.94 11.63
C VAL A 225 8.25 -3.57 10.51
N LEU A 226 8.20 -3.00 9.32
CA LEU A 226 8.89 -3.49 8.14
C LEU A 226 9.28 -2.31 7.24
N THR A 227 10.48 -2.36 6.68
CA THR A 227 10.95 -1.44 5.64
C THR A 227 11.34 -2.20 4.40
N VAL A 228 11.08 -1.62 3.23
CA VAL A 228 11.38 -2.21 1.92
C VAL A 228 12.14 -1.19 1.10
N ASP A 229 13.26 -1.63 0.51
CA ASP A 229 13.97 -0.88 -0.54
C ASP A 229 13.90 -1.71 -1.85
N LEU A 230 13.13 -1.23 -2.81
CA LEU A 230 12.92 -1.93 -4.08
C LEU A 230 14.18 -2.00 -4.95
N ALA A 231 15.21 -1.23 -4.64
CA ALA A 231 16.51 -1.32 -5.31
C ALA A 231 17.37 -2.48 -4.76
N GLU A 232 17.11 -2.93 -3.53
CA GLU A 232 17.96 -3.89 -2.82
C GLU A 232 17.36 -5.31 -2.75
N ILE A 233 16.05 -5.46 -2.55
CA ILE A 233 15.41 -6.77 -2.38
C ILE A 233 15.36 -7.54 -3.71
N SER A 234 15.44 -8.88 -3.63
CA SER A 234 15.33 -9.78 -4.79
C SER A 234 13.92 -10.27 -5.03
N GLY A 235 13.06 -10.23 -4.01
CA GLY A 235 11.66 -10.61 -4.07
C GLY A 235 10.96 -10.37 -2.74
N ILE A 236 9.66 -10.57 -2.73
CA ILE A 236 8.84 -10.43 -1.50
C ILE A 236 9.18 -11.50 -0.45
N GLU A 237 9.77 -12.60 -0.88
CA GLU A 237 10.26 -13.68 -0.03
C GLU A 237 11.46 -13.30 0.84
N ASP A 238 12.18 -12.23 0.51
CA ASP A 238 13.26 -11.68 1.33
C ASP A 238 12.73 -10.98 2.58
N LEU A 239 11.45 -10.63 2.59
CA LEU A 239 10.83 -9.98 3.72
C LEU A 239 10.55 -10.96 4.86
N PRO A 240 10.78 -10.56 6.12
CA PRO A 240 10.55 -11.42 7.28
C PRO A 240 9.08 -11.80 7.39
N ARG A 241 8.82 -13.09 7.67
CA ARG A 241 7.45 -13.61 7.86
C ARG A 241 6.93 -13.49 9.29
N ARG A 242 7.82 -13.22 10.25
CA ARG A 242 7.47 -13.05 11.67
C ARG A 242 8.30 -11.93 12.25
N ILE A 243 7.64 -10.99 12.90
CA ILE A 243 8.27 -9.81 13.46
C ILE A 243 7.74 -9.61 14.88
N PRO A 244 8.55 -9.85 15.91
CA PRO A 244 8.22 -9.46 17.27
C PRO A 244 8.34 -7.93 17.38
N VAL A 245 7.34 -7.32 17.98
CA VAL A 245 7.24 -5.86 18.12
C VAL A 245 7.03 -5.51 19.57
N ARG A 246 7.72 -4.46 19.99
CA ARG A 246 7.59 -3.89 21.33
C ARG A 246 7.43 -2.39 21.22
N ARG A 247 6.32 -1.87 21.72
CA ARG A 247 5.99 -0.43 21.69
C ARG A 247 5.84 0.11 23.12
N ARG A 248 6.52 1.20 23.42
CA ARG A 248 6.31 1.91 24.68
C ARG A 248 5.19 2.93 24.50
N VAL A 249 4.21 2.88 25.38
CA VAL A 249 3.12 3.85 25.43
C VAL A 249 3.66 5.22 25.82
N THR A 250 3.40 6.21 24.98
CA THR A 250 3.76 7.62 25.20
C THR A 250 2.53 8.49 25.47
N THR A 251 1.37 8.00 25.06
CA THR A 251 0.09 8.68 25.25
C THR A 251 -0.87 7.70 25.90
N PRO A 252 -1.28 7.94 27.16
CA PRO A 252 -2.20 7.03 27.85
C PRO A 252 -3.56 6.99 27.16
N GLY A 253 -4.20 5.83 27.17
CA GLY A 253 -5.50 5.62 26.53
C GLY A 253 -5.88 4.16 26.43
N ARG A 254 -7.05 3.91 25.85
CA ARG A 254 -7.54 2.56 25.58
C ARG A 254 -6.92 2.03 24.26
N CYS A 255 -6.20 0.92 24.34
CA CYS A 255 -5.75 0.22 23.15
C CYS A 255 -6.90 -0.65 22.60
N ASP A 256 -7.41 -0.31 21.41
CA ASP A 256 -8.50 -1.03 20.74
C ASP A 256 -7.99 -1.96 19.63
N GLY A 257 -6.70 -1.90 19.33
CA GLY A 257 -6.05 -2.71 18.30
C GLY A 257 -4.81 -2.05 17.71
N LEU A 258 -4.39 -2.55 16.55
CA LEU A 258 -3.30 -1.99 15.77
C LEU A 258 -3.84 -1.40 14.46
N LEU A 259 -3.55 -0.12 14.24
CA LEU A 259 -3.81 0.57 12.99
C LEU A 259 -2.73 0.18 11.97
N VAL A 260 -3.13 -0.28 10.80
CA VAL A 260 -2.25 -0.57 9.66
C VAL A 260 -2.21 0.63 8.75
N TYR A 261 -1.00 1.09 8.44
CA TYR A 261 -0.75 2.11 7.43
C TYR A 261 0.67 1.99 6.89
N PHE A 262 0.96 2.65 5.79
CA PHE A 262 2.28 2.65 5.18
C PHE A 262 2.83 4.07 4.99
N GLU A 263 4.13 4.18 4.76
CA GLU A 263 4.82 5.38 4.30
C GLU A 263 5.52 5.09 2.96
N ALA A 264 5.32 5.97 1.98
CA ALA A 264 6.04 5.97 0.70
C ALA A 264 7.14 7.03 0.73
N ILE A 265 8.39 6.63 0.49
CA ILE A 265 9.57 7.45 0.69
C ILE A 265 10.26 7.66 -0.66
N PHE A 266 10.25 8.89 -1.14
CA PHE A 266 10.92 9.31 -2.38
C PHE A 266 12.39 9.64 -2.11
N ASP A 267 12.62 10.48 -1.09
CA ASP A 267 13.96 10.82 -0.58
C ASP A 267 13.88 11.20 0.91
N GLN A 268 14.90 11.85 1.45
CA GLN A 268 14.94 12.25 2.86
C GLN A 268 13.92 13.36 3.22
N GLU A 269 13.46 14.14 2.23
CA GLU A 269 12.59 15.30 2.44
C GLU A 269 11.16 15.07 1.90
N VAL A 270 11.00 14.21 0.89
CA VAL A 270 9.73 13.97 0.21
C VAL A 270 9.23 12.58 0.54
N ARG A 271 8.13 12.51 1.25
CA ARG A 271 7.43 11.30 1.67
C ARG A 271 5.97 11.62 1.99
N PHE A 272 5.12 10.64 2.00
CA PHE A 272 3.78 10.69 2.57
C PHE A 272 3.46 9.35 3.23
N ASP A 273 2.49 9.35 4.12
CA ASP A 273 1.94 8.13 4.72
C ASP A 273 0.42 8.08 4.58
N SER A 274 -0.16 6.89 4.77
CA SER A 274 -1.60 6.66 4.71
C SER A 274 -2.27 6.67 6.08
N CYS A 275 -1.62 7.19 7.13
CA CYS A 275 -2.19 7.28 8.46
C CYS A 275 -3.35 8.29 8.49
N PRO A 276 -4.55 7.90 8.97
CA PRO A 276 -5.73 8.78 8.91
C PRO A 276 -5.71 9.90 9.96
N LEU A 277 -4.73 9.90 10.88
CA LEU A 277 -4.68 10.82 12.02
C LEU A 277 -4.04 12.18 11.70
N TRP A 278 -3.33 12.28 10.59
CA TRP A 278 -2.71 13.54 10.17
C TRP A 278 -3.00 13.87 8.72
N ASP A 279 -2.12 13.58 7.77
CA ASP A 279 -2.38 13.91 6.38
C ASP A 279 -3.38 12.91 5.77
N ARG A 280 -4.54 13.41 5.31
CA ARG A 280 -5.53 12.55 4.70
C ARG A 280 -5.12 12.20 3.27
N THR A 281 -4.92 10.92 3.03
CA THR A 281 -4.74 10.33 1.71
C THR A 281 -5.95 9.45 1.38
N PRO A 282 -7.07 10.06 0.89
CA PRO A 282 -8.34 9.34 0.71
C PRO A 282 -8.28 8.25 -0.37
N SER A 283 -7.18 8.17 -1.13
CA SER A 283 -6.95 7.11 -2.10
C SER A 283 -6.75 5.75 -1.45
N TRP A 284 -6.29 5.71 -0.19
CA TRP A 284 -6.03 4.47 0.54
C TRP A 284 -6.91 4.32 1.76
N GLY A 285 -7.44 3.10 1.91
CA GLY A 285 -8.12 2.69 3.12
C GLY A 285 -7.16 2.30 4.24
N ASN A 286 -7.69 2.12 5.44
CA ASN A 286 -6.91 1.62 6.56
C ASN A 286 -7.54 0.37 7.14
N LYS A 287 -6.73 -0.50 7.72
CA LYS A 287 -7.20 -1.66 8.49
C LYS A 287 -6.83 -1.56 9.95
N LEU A 288 -7.71 -2.12 10.75
CA LEU A 288 -7.51 -2.33 12.17
C LEU A 288 -7.34 -3.82 12.42
N PHE A 289 -6.22 -4.25 12.99
CA PHE A 289 -6.14 -5.53 13.69
C PHE A 289 -6.69 -5.34 15.09
N ARG A 290 -7.84 -5.96 15.34
CA ARG A 290 -8.60 -5.80 16.59
C ARG A 290 -7.87 -6.50 17.73
N ALA A 291 -7.87 -5.88 18.91
CA ALA A 291 -7.46 -6.48 20.17
C ALA A 291 -8.59 -6.41 21.20
N PRO A 292 -8.63 -7.30 22.20
CA PRO A 292 -9.39 -7.03 23.39
C PRO A 292 -8.98 -5.71 24.00
N ALA A 293 -9.96 -4.82 24.23
CA ALA A 293 -9.66 -3.48 24.70
C ALA A 293 -8.98 -3.52 26.08
N ARG A 294 -7.90 -2.74 26.23
CA ARG A 294 -7.21 -2.58 27.51
C ARG A 294 -6.79 -1.14 27.72
N ASP A 295 -6.89 -0.66 28.94
CA ASP A 295 -6.35 0.64 29.33
C ASP A 295 -4.83 0.56 29.46
N CYS A 296 -4.16 1.52 28.83
CA CYS A 296 -2.70 1.66 28.86
C CYS A 296 -2.32 2.98 29.50
N GLN A 297 -1.30 2.96 30.39
CA GLN A 297 -0.72 4.13 31.00
C GLN A 297 0.59 4.53 30.31
N GLU A 298 1.00 5.77 30.44
CA GLU A 298 2.32 6.21 29.96
C GLU A 298 3.44 5.34 30.58
N GLY A 299 4.32 4.85 29.72
CA GLY A 299 5.41 3.95 30.12
C GLY A 299 5.09 2.47 30.03
N ASP A 300 3.81 2.07 29.91
CA ASP A 300 3.43 0.69 29.66
C ASP A 300 4.03 0.19 28.33
N VAL A 301 4.09 -1.13 28.18
CA VAL A 301 4.59 -1.75 26.97
C VAL A 301 3.49 -2.59 26.32
N VAL A 302 3.29 -2.36 25.03
CA VAL A 302 2.47 -3.20 24.16
C VAL A 302 3.40 -4.12 23.38
N GLU A 303 3.30 -5.43 23.64
CA GLU A 303 4.08 -6.46 22.97
C GLU A 303 3.16 -7.29 22.09
N TYR A 304 3.58 -7.52 20.85
CA TYR A 304 2.85 -8.36 19.89
C TYR A 304 3.80 -8.94 18.85
N GLU A 305 3.40 -10.03 18.21
CA GLU A 305 4.08 -10.60 17.04
C GLU A 305 3.17 -10.45 15.81
N VAL A 306 3.72 -9.94 14.73
CA VAL A 306 3.06 -9.93 13.41
C VAL A 306 3.58 -11.11 12.61
N SER A 307 2.68 -11.93 12.08
CA SER A 307 2.99 -13.04 11.19
C SER A 307 2.34 -12.86 9.84
N PHE A 308 3.13 -12.94 8.77
CA PHE A 308 2.68 -12.81 7.38
C PHE A 308 2.60 -14.19 6.74
N GLY A 309 1.41 -14.73 6.50
CA GLY A 309 1.20 -15.94 5.71
C GLY A 309 1.59 -15.70 4.24
N ASP A 310 1.07 -14.61 3.70
CA ASP A 310 1.41 -14.03 2.40
C ASP A 310 1.38 -12.51 2.57
N HIS A 311 2.49 -11.80 2.27
CA HIS A 311 2.56 -10.36 2.44
C HIS A 311 1.55 -9.60 1.57
N THR A 312 1.18 -10.14 0.41
CA THR A 312 0.22 -9.53 -0.52
C THR A 312 -1.25 -9.76 -0.12
N ARG A 313 -1.48 -10.47 0.99
CA ARG A 313 -2.84 -10.89 1.40
C ARG A 313 -3.04 -10.67 2.89
N VAL A 314 -3.59 -9.54 3.25
CA VAL A 314 -3.83 -9.14 4.64
C VAL A 314 -4.74 -10.14 5.40
N ASP A 315 -5.64 -10.84 4.71
CA ASP A 315 -6.47 -11.90 5.31
C ASP A 315 -5.63 -13.07 5.84
N THR A 316 -4.38 -13.20 5.41
CA THR A 316 -3.42 -14.20 5.90
C THR A 316 -2.50 -13.68 7.02
N TRP A 317 -2.56 -12.39 7.33
CA TRP A 317 -1.77 -11.82 8.41
C TRP A 317 -2.38 -12.16 9.76
N ARG A 318 -1.52 -12.33 10.75
CA ARG A 318 -1.95 -12.62 12.13
C ARG A 318 -1.18 -11.72 13.08
N VAL A 319 -1.87 -11.27 14.11
CA VAL A 319 -1.28 -10.51 15.21
C VAL A 319 -1.60 -11.27 16.50
N GLU A 320 -0.55 -11.59 17.25
CA GLU A 320 -0.64 -12.22 18.55
C GLU A 320 -0.11 -11.24 19.60
N PHE A 321 -0.97 -10.83 20.53
CA PHE A 321 -0.59 -9.97 21.65
C PHE A 321 -0.05 -10.82 22.80
N ALA A 322 1.06 -10.36 23.44
CA ALA A 322 1.67 -11.02 24.58
C ALA A 322 0.94 -10.73 25.90
#